data_99e0dd2782a3506d347e6b2c92a9fc00
#
_entry.id   99e0dd2782a3506d347e6b2c92a9fc00
#
_cell.length_a   1.000
_cell.length_b   1.000
_cell.length_c   1.000
_cell.angle_alpha   90.00
_cell.angle_beta   90.00
_cell.angle_gamma   90.00
#
_symmetry.space_group_name_H-M   'P 1'
#
loop_
_entity.id
_entity.type
_entity.pdbx_description
1 polymer ?
#
loop_
_entity_poly.entity_id
_entity_poly.type
_entity_poly.pdbx_seq_one_letter_code
_entity_poly.pdbx_strand_id
1 'polypeptide(L)'
;KIRDVGLNPTRIGFYKILKKHNAKIKFLNLKKKNHEMRGDIFVKSSNIKPIKSLADMYPSTTDEYLLLFCIAGLTKGTSSFKGISDLANKESSRAHEMKKILYQLGIKCKLSKDEMKIIGKNKESINKKKIVVGNLGDHRIAMCAFILGILTNSKTNIKNFETVFTSSPSFLKIMKSLGAKFEIKKK
;
A
#
# COMPACT_ATOMS: atom_id res chain seq x y z
N LYS A 1 12.63 -6.62 -10.40
CA LYS A 1 12.28 -8.05 -10.47
C LYS A 1 12.37 -8.66 -9.07
N ILE A 2 11.33 -9.36 -8.64
CA ILE A 2 11.29 -10.11 -7.38
C ILE A 2 11.30 -11.59 -7.78
N ARG A 3 12.26 -12.36 -7.23
CA ARG A 3 12.47 -13.74 -7.64
C ARG A 3 11.80 -14.72 -6.68
N ASP A 4 11.36 -15.86 -7.22
CA ASP A 4 10.86 -17.03 -6.50
C ASP A 4 9.80 -16.71 -5.43
N VAL A 5 8.77 -15.96 -5.83
CA VAL A 5 7.64 -15.55 -4.97
C VAL A 5 6.53 -16.61 -5.05
N GLY A 6 5.83 -16.85 -3.94
CA GLY A 6 4.58 -17.61 -3.94
C GLY A 6 3.50 -16.88 -4.74
N LEU A 7 2.88 -17.57 -5.67
CA LEU A 7 1.85 -17.04 -6.56
C LEU A 7 0.52 -17.77 -6.37
N ASN A 8 0.19 -18.09 -5.13
CA ASN A 8 -1.09 -18.69 -4.78
C ASN A 8 -2.24 -17.81 -5.27
N PRO A 9 -3.16 -18.35 -6.09
CA PRO A 9 -4.30 -17.59 -6.64
C PRO A 9 -5.14 -16.85 -5.61
N THR A 10 -5.20 -17.37 -4.36
CA THR A 10 -5.93 -16.74 -3.25
C THR A 10 -5.17 -15.59 -2.58
N ARG A 11 -3.92 -15.33 -2.96
CA ARG A 11 -3.03 -14.31 -2.36
C ARG A 11 -2.46 -13.31 -3.35
N ILE A 12 -2.83 -13.37 -4.63
CA ILE A 12 -2.33 -12.49 -5.69
C ILE A 12 -3.34 -11.43 -6.15
N GLY A 13 -4.39 -11.20 -5.38
CA GLY A 13 -5.43 -10.22 -5.70
C GLY A 13 -4.88 -8.81 -5.93
N PHE A 14 -3.92 -8.38 -5.13
CA PHE A 14 -3.21 -7.10 -5.30
C PHE A 14 -2.65 -6.91 -6.71
N TYR A 15 -1.93 -7.90 -7.23
CA TYR A 15 -1.36 -7.84 -8.57
C TYR A 15 -2.43 -7.88 -9.66
N LYS A 16 -3.50 -8.66 -9.46
CA LYS A 16 -4.64 -8.73 -10.39
C LYS A 16 -5.35 -7.38 -10.50
N ILE A 17 -5.63 -6.73 -9.35
CA ILE A 17 -6.23 -5.40 -9.30
C ILE A 17 -5.32 -4.40 -10.04
N LEU A 18 -4.04 -4.35 -9.73
CA LEU A 18 -3.13 -3.41 -10.36
C LEU A 18 -3.00 -3.62 -11.87
N LYS A 19 -2.91 -4.88 -12.33
CA LYS A 19 -2.86 -5.21 -13.77
C LYS A 19 -4.12 -4.73 -14.49
N LYS A 20 -5.31 -4.92 -13.89
CA LYS A 20 -6.59 -4.43 -14.43
C LYS A 20 -6.60 -2.90 -14.57
N HIS A 21 -5.80 -2.20 -13.75
CA HIS A 21 -5.71 -0.74 -13.74
C HIS A 21 -4.39 -0.23 -14.34
N ASN A 22 -3.91 -0.90 -15.39
CA ASN A 22 -2.79 -0.49 -16.24
C ASN A 22 -1.38 -0.67 -15.63
N ALA A 23 -1.21 -1.44 -14.56
CA ALA A 23 0.12 -1.77 -14.07
C ALA A 23 0.83 -2.75 -15.01
N LYS A 24 2.07 -2.46 -15.36
CA LYS A 24 2.93 -3.32 -16.17
C LYS A 24 3.59 -4.39 -15.29
N ILE A 25 2.82 -5.43 -14.96
CA ILE A 25 3.26 -6.56 -14.12
C ILE A 25 3.23 -7.84 -14.97
N LYS A 26 4.31 -8.62 -14.92
CA LYS A 26 4.42 -9.95 -15.55
C LYS A 26 4.83 -10.98 -14.50
N PHE A 27 4.24 -12.16 -14.57
CA PHE A 27 4.71 -13.35 -13.86
C PHE A 27 5.56 -14.15 -14.82
N LEU A 28 6.77 -14.52 -14.39
CA LEU A 28 7.77 -15.20 -15.20
C LEU A 28 8.26 -16.44 -14.44
N ASN A 29 8.87 -17.39 -15.17
CA ASN A 29 9.48 -18.59 -14.59
C ASN A 29 8.52 -19.34 -13.66
N LEU A 30 7.27 -19.52 -14.11
CA LEU A 30 6.24 -20.20 -13.34
C LEU A 30 6.61 -21.67 -13.16
N LYS A 31 6.57 -22.14 -11.90
CA LYS A 31 6.80 -23.54 -11.55
C LYS A 31 5.89 -23.94 -10.39
N LYS A 32 5.54 -25.21 -10.34
CA LYS A 32 4.84 -25.80 -9.19
C LYS A 32 5.87 -26.44 -8.26
N LYS A 33 5.87 -26.06 -6.98
CA LYS A 33 6.73 -26.63 -5.95
C LYS A 33 5.88 -26.89 -4.71
N ASN A 34 5.91 -28.13 -4.20
CA ASN A 34 5.11 -28.56 -3.03
C ASN A 34 3.63 -28.15 -3.17
N HIS A 35 3.02 -28.47 -4.31
CA HIS A 35 1.64 -28.14 -4.68
C HIS A 35 1.31 -26.64 -4.80
N GLU A 36 2.25 -25.73 -4.57
CA GLU A 36 2.05 -24.29 -4.74
C GLU A 36 2.71 -23.73 -6.00
N MET A 37 2.03 -22.77 -6.63
CA MET A 37 2.60 -22.00 -7.74
C MET A 37 3.60 -20.98 -7.22
N ARG A 38 4.79 -20.97 -7.83
CA ARG A 38 5.85 -19.99 -7.58
C ARG A 38 6.34 -19.41 -8.90
N GLY A 39 6.96 -18.25 -8.81
CA GLY A 39 7.55 -17.62 -9.99
C GLY A 39 8.21 -16.29 -9.65
N ASP A 40 8.63 -15.60 -10.71
CA ASP A 40 9.19 -14.26 -10.57
C ASP A 40 8.13 -13.21 -10.89
N ILE A 41 8.13 -12.11 -10.16
CA ILE A 41 7.30 -10.94 -10.45
C ILE A 41 8.17 -9.87 -11.08
N PHE A 42 7.84 -9.47 -12.29
CA PHE A 42 8.50 -8.37 -12.98
C PHE A 42 7.56 -7.17 -13.08
N VAL A 43 8.01 -6.01 -12.61
CA VAL A 43 7.24 -4.77 -12.59
C VAL A 43 7.99 -3.68 -13.31
N LYS A 44 7.30 -2.92 -14.16
CA LYS A 44 7.80 -1.68 -14.77
C LYS A 44 6.98 -0.48 -14.29
N SER A 45 7.60 0.69 -14.29
CA SER A 45 6.89 1.96 -14.08
C SER A 45 5.66 2.06 -14.96
N SER A 46 4.56 2.55 -14.42
CA SER A 46 3.25 2.53 -15.07
C SER A 46 2.39 3.70 -14.63
N ASN A 47 1.64 4.26 -15.56
CA ASN A 47 0.59 5.22 -15.25
C ASN A 47 -0.66 4.45 -14.82
N ILE A 48 -0.85 4.30 -13.52
CA ILE A 48 -2.00 3.60 -12.94
C ILE A 48 -3.26 4.43 -13.17
N LYS A 49 -4.34 3.75 -13.60
CA LYS A 49 -5.68 4.34 -13.70
C LYS A 49 -6.39 4.28 -12.34
N PRO A 50 -7.39 5.15 -12.08
CA PRO A 50 -8.20 5.08 -10.86
C PRO A 50 -8.71 3.67 -10.60
N ILE A 51 -8.51 3.17 -9.39
CA ILE A 51 -8.76 1.77 -9.03
C ILE A 51 -10.24 1.59 -8.68
N LYS A 52 -10.86 0.55 -9.24
CA LYS A 52 -12.18 0.06 -8.84
C LYS A 52 -12.02 -1.38 -8.36
N SER A 53 -12.08 -1.59 -7.04
CA SER A 53 -12.03 -2.91 -6.42
C SER A 53 -13.40 -3.30 -5.88
N LEU A 54 -13.92 -4.43 -6.34
CA LEU A 54 -15.17 -5.02 -5.87
C LEU A 54 -14.94 -5.85 -4.61
N ALA A 55 -16.00 -6.18 -3.89
CA ALA A 55 -15.93 -6.89 -2.62
C ALA A 55 -15.32 -8.29 -2.74
N ASP A 56 -15.54 -8.98 -3.84
CA ASP A 56 -14.99 -10.32 -4.13
C ASP A 56 -13.45 -10.35 -4.19
N MET A 57 -12.82 -9.21 -4.43
CA MET A 57 -11.35 -9.10 -4.43
C MET A 57 -10.75 -9.00 -3.01
N TYR A 58 -11.56 -8.70 -1.99
CA TYR A 58 -11.07 -8.46 -0.64
C TYR A 58 -10.34 -9.67 -0.04
N PRO A 59 -10.87 -10.90 -0.07
CA PRO A 59 -10.19 -12.04 0.56
C PRO A 59 -8.79 -12.32 0.01
N SER A 60 -8.58 -12.09 -1.29
CA SER A 60 -7.28 -12.32 -1.94
C SER A 60 -6.28 -11.15 -1.83
N THR A 61 -6.69 -10.05 -1.14
CA THR A 61 -5.94 -8.77 -1.12
C THR A 61 -5.95 -8.11 0.25
N THR A 62 -6.55 -8.75 1.26
CA THR A 62 -6.86 -8.11 2.56
C THR A 62 -5.66 -7.39 3.18
N ASP A 63 -4.47 -7.97 3.05
CA ASP A 63 -3.23 -7.43 3.61
C ASP A 63 -2.65 -6.26 2.81
N GLU A 64 -2.95 -6.17 1.53
CA GLU A 64 -2.39 -5.19 0.59
C GLU A 64 -3.32 -4.02 0.30
N TYR A 65 -4.55 -3.98 0.87
CA TYR A 65 -5.50 -2.88 0.63
C TYR A 65 -4.93 -1.52 1.00
N LEU A 66 -4.14 -1.43 2.07
CA LEU A 66 -3.51 -0.18 2.47
C LEU A 66 -2.55 0.35 1.41
N LEU A 67 -1.81 -0.54 0.73
CA LEU A 67 -0.96 -0.16 -0.40
C LEU A 67 -1.79 0.31 -1.60
N LEU A 68 -2.94 -0.33 -1.85
CA LEU A 68 -3.88 0.14 -2.88
C LEU A 68 -4.40 1.54 -2.57
N PHE A 69 -4.68 1.86 -1.30
CA PHE A 69 -5.07 3.21 -0.88
C PHE A 69 -3.94 4.23 -1.10
N CYS A 70 -2.69 3.85 -0.83
CA CYS A 70 -1.53 4.70 -1.14
C CYS A 70 -1.45 5.00 -2.64
N ILE A 71 -1.53 3.96 -3.49
CA ILE A 71 -1.49 4.10 -4.95
C ILE A 71 -2.66 4.95 -5.43
N ALA A 72 -3.88 4.70 -4.95
CA ALA A 72 -5.07 5.46 -5.30
C ALA A 72 -4.95 6.93 -4.91
N GLY A 73 -4.36 7.22 -3.74
CA GLY A 73 -4.11 8.59 -3.29
C GLY A 73 -3.18 9.38 -4.20
N LEU A 74 -2.23 8.68 -4.84
CA LEU A 74 -1.24 9.26 -5.77
C LEU A 74 -1.63 9.10 -7.25
N THR A 75 -2.85 8.64 -7.53
CA THR A 75 -3.41 8.48 -8.88
C THR A 75 -4.51 9.50 -9.10
N LYS A 76 -4.37 10.39 -10.08
CA LYS A 76 -5.40 11.41 -10.41
C LYS A 76 -6.71 10.74 -10.78
N GLY A 77 -7.80 11.13 -10.09
CA GLY A 77 -9.15 10.63 -10.33
C GLY A 77 -9.74 9.93 -9.09
N THR A 78 -10.92 9.35 -9.25
CA THR A 78 -11.65 8.73 -8.13
C THR A 78 -11.50 7.21 -8.18
N SER A 79 -10.89 6.66 -7.12
CA SER A 79 -10.81 5.22 -6.87
C SER A 79 -11.87 4.81 -5.85
N SER A 80 -12.37 3.57 -5.95
CA SER A 80 -13.35 3.00 -5.01
C SER A 80 -12.98 1.57 -4.63
N PHE A 81 -13.20 1.25 -3.35
CA PHE A 81 -12.87 -0.03 -2.74
C PHE A 81 -14.04 -0.49 -1.91
N LYS A 82 -14.66 -1.62 -2.30
CA LYS A 82 -15.82 -2.22 -1.63
C LYS A 82 -15.42 -3.49 -0.89
N GLY A 83 -16.25 -3.90 0.09
CA GLY A 83 -16.02 -5.12 0.86
C GLY A 83 -14.93 -4.98 1.92
N ILE A 84 -14.69 -3.77 2.43
CA ILE A 84 -13.56 -3.46 3.30
C ILE A 84 -13.92 -3.34 4.80
N SER A 85 -15.12 -3.75 5.19
CA SER A 85 -15.60 -3.64 6.59
C SER A 85 -14.66 -4.30 7.61
N ASP A 86 -14.02 -5.40 7.24
CA ASP A 86 -13.05 -6.12 8.10
C ASP A 86 -11.79 -5.29 8.44
N LEU A 87 -11.46 -4.28 7.64
CA LEU A 87 -10.32 -3.38 7.94
C LEU A 87 -10.54 -2.53 9.22
N ALA A 88 -11.76 -2.47 9.73
CA ALA A 88 -12.04 -1.83 11.01
C ALA A 88 -11.60 -2.67 12.22
N ASN A 89 -11.50 -3.99 12.05
CA ASN A 89 -11.25 -4.98 13.09
C ASN A 89 -9.85 -5.60 13.01
N LYS A 90 -8.87 -4.87 12.50
CA LYS A 90 -7.45 -5.27 12.47
C LYS A 90 -6.71 -4.68 13.69
N GLU A 91 -5.38 -4.73 13.71
CA GLU A 91 -4.53 -4.17 14.78
C GLU A 91 -4.84 -2.68 15.06
N SER A 92 -5.39 -2.00 14.08
CA SER A 92 -6.00 -0.68 14.18
C SER A 92 -7.20 -0.61 13.25
N SER A 93 -8.04 0.43 13.36
CA SER A 93 -9.06 0.70 12.33
C SER A 93 -8.39 1.20 11.05
N ARG A 94 -7.79 0.26 10.30
CA ARG A 94 -6.87 0.52 9.19
C ARG A 94 -7.42 1.48 8.15
N ALA A 95 -8.68 1.31 7.75
CA ALA A 95 -9.29 2.20 6.77
C ALA A 95 -9.40 3.63 7.29
N HIS A 96 -9.72 3.80 8.59
CA HIS A 96 -9.82 5.10 9.23
C HIS A 96 -8.46 5.79 9.36
N GLU A 97 -7.45 5.05 9.79
CA GLU A 97 -6.08 5.57 9.92
C GLU A 97 -5.51 5.96 8.55
N MET A 98 -5.71 5.17 7.51
CA MET A 98 -5.31 5.54 6.16
C MET A 98 -6.04 6.77 5.63
N LYS A 99 -7.34 6.93 5.94
CA LYS A 99 -8.09 8.16 5.62
C LYS A 99 -7.44 9.39 6.26
N LYS A 100 -7.03 9.29 7.56
CA LYS A 100 -6.34 10.38 8.27
C LYS A 100 -5.01 10.74 7.60
N ILE A 101 -4.20 9.73 7.24
CA ILE A 101 -2.90 9.92 6.58
C ILE A 101 -3.09 10.59 5.22
N LEU A 102 -4.01 10.10 4.39
CA LEU A 102 -4.30 10.69 3.10
C LEU A 102 -4.83 12.12 3.21
N TYR A 103 -5.64 12.41 4.23
CA TYR A 103 -6.12 13.76 4.49
C TYR A 103 -4.99 14.75 4.82
N GLN A 104 -3.98 14.31 5.59
CA GLN A 104 -2.78 15.13 5.87
C GLN A 104 -2.01 15.49 4.60
N LEU A 105 -2.09 14.66 3.56
CA LEU A 105 -1.54 14.93 2.22
C LEU A 105 -2.47 15.79 1.34
N GLY A 106 -3.63 16.20 1.87
CA GLY A 106 -4.64 16.96 1.13
C GLY A 106 -5.43 16.12 0.13
N ILE A 107 -5.47 14.80 0.33
CA ILE A 107 -6.24 13.85 -0.49
C ILE A 107 -7.60 13.63 0.17
N LYS A 108 -8.67 13.90 -0.56
CA LYS A 108 -10.04 13.73 -0.07
C LYS A 108 -10.48 12.27 -0.12
N CYS A 109 -11.05 11.79 0.98
CA CYS A 109 -11.58 10.43 1.08
C CYS A 109 -12.99 10.43 1.70
N LYS A 110 -13.87 9.59 1.14
CA LYS A 110 -15.16 9.25 1.76
C LYS A 110 -15.07 7.82 2.23
N LEU A 111 -15.30 7.58 3.52
CA LEU A 111 -15.29 6.26 4.14
C LEU A 111 -16.67 5.99 4.72
N SER A 112 -17.27 4.88 4.32
CA SER A 112 -18.45 4.27 4.95
C SER A 112 -18.04 2.95 5.62
N LYS A 113 -19.01 2.22 6.19
CA LYS A 113 -18.77 0.93 6.84
C LYS A 113 -18.03 -0.07 5.93
N ASP A 114 -18.38 -0.12 4.65
CA ASP A 114 -17.92 -1.15 3.70
C ASP A 114 -17.27 -0.60 2.42
N GLU A 115 -17.16 0.71 2.28
CA GLU A 115 -16.58 1.32 1.08
C GLU A 115 -15.67 2.49 1.42
N MET A 116 -14.55 2.58 0.73
CA MET A 116 -13.69 3.76 0.72
C MET A 116 -13.58 4.30 -0.70
N LYS A 117 -13.89 5.59 -0.87
CA LYS A 117 -13.64 6.36 -2.10
C LYS A 117 -12.50 7.34 -1.85
N ILE A 118 -11.52 7.34 -2.76
CA ILE A 118 -10.33 8.19 -2.67
C ILE A 118 -10.28 9.05 -3.91
N ILE A 119 -10.27 10.38 -3.74
CA ILE A 119 -10.09 11.36 -4.80
C ILE A 119 -8.61 11.68 -4.87
N GLY A 120 -7.89 10.85 -5.61
CA GLY A 120 -6.44 10.91 -5.71
C GLY A 120 -5.95 12.11 -6.54
N LYS A 121 -4.69 12.46 -6.33
CA LYS A 121 -3.98 13.55 -6.98
C LYS A 121 -2.68 13.04 -7.60
N ASN A 122 -2.14 13.76 -8.57
CA ASN A 122 -0.78 13.51 -9.01
C ASN A 122 0.19 13.80 -7.86
N LYS A 123 1.20 12.96 -7.66
CA LYS A 123 2.19 13.12 -6.57
C LYS A 123 2.88 14.49 -6.62
N GLU A 124 3.12 15.04 -7.82
CA GLU A 124 3.75 16.34 -8.04
C GLU A 124 2.93 17.50 -7.46
N SER A 125 1.61 17.33 -7.32
CA SER A 125 0.72 18.32 -6.69
C SER A 125 0.67 18.23 -5.16
N ILE A 126 1.37 17.26 -4.57
CA ILE A 126 1.44 17.03 -3.13
C ILE A 126 2.81 17.51 -2.63
N ASN A 127 2.93 18.81 -2.35
CA ASN A 127 4.22 19.39 -1.96
C ASN A 127 4.40 19.37 -0.43
N LYS A 128 5.55 18.86 0.00
CA LYS A 128 6.18 19.03 1.34
C LYS A 128 5.18 19.07 2.52
N LYS A 129 4.28 18.13 2.56
CA LYS A 129 3.31 18.00 3.68
C LYS A 129 4.00 17.33 4.88
N LYS A 130 3.28 17.28 5.99
CA LYS A 130 3.71 16.54 7.18
C LYS A 130 2.76 15.38 7.40
N ILE A 131 3.31 14.19 7.57
CA ILE A 131 2.57 12.98 7.97
C ILE A 131 2.86 12.71 9.44
N VAL A 132 1.82 12.56 10.24
CA VAL A 132 1.96 12.19 11.66
C VAL A 132 1.09 10.97 11.92
N VAL A 133 1.72 9.92 12.42
CA VAL A 133 1.07 8.68 12.85
C VAL A 133 1.28 8.50 14.34
N GLY A 134 0.20 8.29 15.07
CA GLY A 134 0.24 8.01 16.51
C GLY A 134 0.83 6.63 16.84
N ASN A 135 0.86 6.29 18.11
CA ASN A 135 1.26 4.96 18.56
C ASN A 135 0.10 3.97 18.34
N LEU A 136 0.05 3.35 17.16
CA LEU A 136 -1.02 2.42 16.80
C LEU A 136 -0.63 0.94 16.98
N GLY A 137 0.66 0.63 17.11
CA GLY A 137 1.15 -0.76 17.10
C GLY A 137 0.92 -1.49 15.75
N ASP A 138 0.45 -0.79 14.73
CA ASP A 138 0.14 -1.37 13.42
C ASP A 138 1.28 -1.13 12.42
N HIS A 139 2.07 -2.19 12.18
CA HIS A 139 3.23 -2.14 11.28
C HIS A 139 2.86 -1.81 9.84
N ARG A 140 1.65 -2.19 9.37
CA ARG A 140 1.22 -1.92 7.98
C ARG A 140 0.91 -0.43 7.78
N ILE A 141 0.26 0.20 8.75
CA ILE A 141 0.05 1.65 8.73
C ILE A 141 1.38 2.40 8.77
N ALA A 142 2.31 1.95 9.62
CA ALA A 142 3.65 2.55 9.71
C ALA A 142 4.43 2.46 8.39
N MET A 143 4.42 1.27 7.74
CA MET A 143 5.05 1.08 6.43
C MET A 143 4.40 1.95 5.35
N CYS A 144 3.07 2.03 5.29
CA CYS A 144 2.36 2.86 4.32
C CYS A 144 2.66 4.35 4.49
N ALA A 145 2.66 4.85 5.74
CA ALA A 145 3.02 6.23 6.03
C ALA A 145 4.47 6.55 5.62
N PHE A 146 5.40 5.64 5.89
CA PHE A 146 6.79 5.76 5.47
C PHE A 146 6.91 5.85 3.94
N ILE A 147 6.27 4.93 3.21
CA ILE A 147 6.29 4.92 1.73
C ILE A 147 5.67 6.20 1.16
N LEU A 148 4.51 6.64 1.69
CA LEU A 148 3.89 7.89 1.27
C LEU A 148 4.81 9.09 1.52
N GLY A 149 5.50 9.13 2.68
CA GLY A 149 6.47 10.18 3.00
C GLY A 149 7.57 10.28 1.96
N ILE A 150 8.17 9.14 1.56
CA ILE A 150 9.21 9.10 0.51
C ILE A 150 8.64 9.56 -0.84
N LEU A 151 7.50 9.00 -1.25
CA LEU A 151 6.93 9.28 -2.58
C LEU A 151 6.46 10.73 -2.74
N THR A 152 6.07 11.40 -1.66
CA THR A 152 5.57 12.78 -1.66
C THR A 152 6.59 13.79 -1.12
N ASN A 153 7.80 13.34 -0.80
CA ASN A 153 8.83 14.16 -0.15
C ASN A 153 8.30 14.89 1.10
N SER A 154 7.50 14.19 1.91
CA SER A 154 6.84 14.71 3.10
C SER A 154 7.61 14.32 4.36
N LYS A 155 7.75 15.27 5.29
CA LYS A 155 8.28 14.96 6.62
C LYS A 155 7.33 14.02 7.36
N THR A 156 7.82 12.86 7.75
CA THR A 156 7.00 11.80 8.36
C THR A 156 7.44 11.55 9.79
N ASN A 157 6.49 11.62 10.73
CA ASN A 157 6.69 11.27 12.14
C ASN A 157 5.78 10.09 12.48
N ILE A 158 6.37 8.94 12.78
CA ILE A 158 5.65 7.71 13.10
C ILE A 158 6.09 7.28 14.50
N LYS A 159 5.16 7.33 15.45
CA LYS A 159 5.41 6.82 16.81
C LYS A 159 5.44 5.28 16.76
N ASN A 160 6.36 4.68 17.55
CA ASN A 160 6.53 3.24 17.63
C ASN A 160 6.76 2.58 16.24
N PHE A 161 7.68 3.16 15.45
CA PHE A 161 8.05 2.60 14.13
C PHE A 161 8.68 1.21 14.25
N GLU A 162 9.22 0.87 15.41
CA GLU A 162 9.85 -0.40 15.74
C GLU A 162 8.93 -1.59 15.49
N THR A 163 7.62 -1.41 15.56
CA THR A 163 6.63 -2.43 15.21
C THR A 163 6.80 -2.96 13.78
N VAL A 164 7.41 -2.20 12.87
CA VAL A 164 7.71 -2.64 11.50
C VAL A 164 8.72 -3.80 11.52
N PHE A 165 9.68 -3.78 12.43
CA PHE A 165 10.76 -4.78 12.46
C PHE A 165 10.30 -6.14 12.99
N THR A 166 9.17 -6.22 13.69
CA THR A 166 8.57 -7.52 14.09
C THR A 166 8.03 -8.28 12.89
N SER A 167 7.54 -7.58 11.86
CA SER A 167 7.00 -8.18 10.63
C SER A 167 7.99 -8.20 9.48
N SER A 168 8.86 -7.19 9.39
CA SER A 168 9.82 -7.03 8.30
C SER A 168 11.15 -6.45 8.83
N PRO A 169 11.99 -7.28 9.46
CA PRO A 169 13.26 -6.81 10.04
C PRO A 169 14.16 -6.09 9.03
N SER A 170 14.09 -6.47 7.76
CA SER A 170 14.89 -5.91 6.67
C SER A 170 14.25 -4.72 5.96
N PHE A 171 13.09 -4.21 6.41
CA PHE A 171 12.31 -3.21 5.68
C PHE A 171 13.13 -2.00 5.23
N LEU A 172 13.86 -1.36 6.15
CA LEU A 172 14.67 -0.17 5.83
C LEU A 172 15.84 -0.50 4.89
N LYS A 173 16.45 -1.68 5.03
CA LYS A 173 17.51 -2.15 4.14
C LYS A 173 16.96 -2.34 2.72
N ILE A 174 15.78 -2.95 2.60
CA ILE A 174 15.09 -3.12 1.32
C ILE A 174 14.76 -1.76 0.72
N MET A 175 14.20 -0.83 1.48
CA MET A 175 13.87 0.50 0.96
C MET A 175 15.12 1.25 0.45
N LYS A 176 16.24 1.19 1.17
CA LYS A 176 17.52 1.75 0.69
C LYS A 176 18.00 1.09 -0.60
N SER A 177 17.94 -0.23 -0.71
CA SER A 177 18.36 -0.95 -1.93
C SER A 177 17.49 -0.63 -3.15
N LEU A 178 16.26 -0.19 -2.92
CA LEU A 178 15.34 0.31 -3.96
C LEU A 178 15.55 1.79 -4.29
N GLY A 179 16.55 2.44 -3.71
CA GLY A 179 16.89 3.83 -3.97
C GLY A 179 16.13 4.85 -3.12
N ALA A 180 15.40 4.42 -2.09
CA ALA A 180 14.73 5.34 -1.18
C ALA A 180 15.76 6.15 -0.37
N LYS A 181 15.60 7.48 -0.40
CA LYS A 181 16.42 8.42 0.40
C LYS A 181 15.61 8.82 1.63
N PHE A 182 16.15 8.56 2.82
CA PHE A 182 15.55 8.93 4.10
C PHE A 182 16.58 9.03 5.21
N GLU A 183 16.29 9.83 6.18
CA GLU A 183 17.03 9.97 7.45
C GLU A 183 16.09 9.60 8.60
N ILE A 184 16.58 8.83 9.57
CA ILE A 184 15.84 8.46 10.76
C ILE A 184 16.41 9.25 11.93
N LYS A 185 15.57 10.08 12.54
CA LYS A 185 15.88 10.75 13.80
C LYS A 185 15.24 9.97 14.94
N LYS A 186 16.05 9.33 15.77
CA LYS A 186 15.59 8.84 17.07
C LYS A 186 15.28 10.05 17.94
N LYS A 187 14.13 10.02 18.60
CA LYS A 187 13.83 10.95 19.71
C LYS A 187 14.28 10.34 21.01
#